data_60302e39e7965ad137bb3916217ef31d
#
_entry.id   60302e39e7965ad137bb3916217ef31d
#
_cell.length_a   1.000
_cell.length_b   1.000
_cell.length_c   1.000
_cell.angle_alpha   90.00
_cell.angle_beta   90.00
_cell.angle_gamma   90.00
#
_symmetry.space_group_name_H-M   'P 1'
#
loop_
_entity.id
_entity.type
_entity.pdbx_description
1 polymer ?
#
loop_
_entity_poly.entity_id
_entity_poly.type
_entity_poly.pdbx_seq_one_letter_code
_entity_poly.pdbx_strand_id
1 'polypeptide(L)'
;WHIECSAMAIKHLGETIDIHAGGQDLQFPHHENEIAQSEAVTGKPFARYWVHTAFLRVNGDRMGKSEGNFIFIRDALKEYTPETIRHFLLSAHYRHPLDYNQHSLAESRSAVRRLQNCISSIQQYSSPDADPQPVSSTQSRAELIRENDQLVDSTLTEAVNQMRTSFERAMDDDFNTASAMGAVYTLVGQLNRRLQHSGQVERPTEVELGLAYQALTTTCQILGIYSHDKTVDSDDLLVEPLMNLILELRQSARQRRDWETADQIRN
;
A
#
# COMPACT_ATOMS: atom_id res chain seq x y z
N TRP A 1 23.88 27.58 -1.79
CA TRP A 1 22.83 26.61 -1.68
C TRP A 1 22.52 25.95 -3.04
N HIS A 2 22.00 26.67 -4.05
CA HIS A 2 21.69 26.11 -5.38
C HIS A 2 22.89 25.47 -6.07
N ILE A 3 24.07 26.21 -6.06
CA ILE A 3 25.29 25.75 -6.72
C ILE A 3 25.85 24.44 -6.11
N GLU A 4 25.62 24.21 -4.83
CA GLU A 4 26.06 23.00 -4.17
C GLU A 4 25.31 21.79 -4.74
N CYS A 5 23.97 21.89 -4.89
CA CYS A 5 23.15 20.84 -5.47
C CYS A 5 23.49 20.61 -6.95
N SER A 6 23.64 21.68 -7.74
CA SER A 6 24.06 21.59 -9.14
C SER A 6 25.41 20.88 -9.28
N ALA A 7 26.41 21.27 -8.48
CA ALA A 7 27.76 20.68 -8.53
C ALA A 7 27.74 19.20 -8.08
N MET A 8 27.00 18.85 -7.03
CA MET A 8 26.88 17.48 -6.55
C MET A 8 26.14 16.59 -7.55
N ALA A 9 25.03 17.07 -8.13
CA ALA A 9 24.28 16.34 -9.13
C ALA A 9 25.15 16.04 -10.37
N ILE A 10 25.83 17.05 -10.92
CA ILE A 10 26.72 16.86 -12.08
C ILE A 10 27.85 15.88 -11.74
N LYS A 11 28.46 16.00 -10.56
CA LYS A 11 29.58 15.13 -10.15
C LYS A 11 29.19 13.67 -9.99
N HIS A 12 28.02 13.38 -9.43
CA HIS A 12 27.64 12.02 -9.04
C HIS A 12 26.67 11.35 -10.01
N LEU A 13 25.86 12.12 -10.74
CA LEU A 13 24.80 11.62 -11.62
C LEU A 13 25.02 11.98 -13.09
N GLY A 14 25.99 12.84 -13.41
CA GLY A 14 26.28 13.28 -14.75
C GLY A 14 25.64 14.64 -15.09
N GLU A 15 25.92 15.13 -16.30
CA GLU A 15 25.51 16.49 -16.75
C GLU A 15 23.99 16.62 -16.96
N THR A 16 23.31 15.50 -17.28
CA THR A 16 21.85 15.43 -17.40
C THR A 16 21.38 14.27 -16.54
N ILE A 17 20.51 14.53 -15.60
CA ILE A 17 19.91 13.52 -14.73
C ILE A 17 18.53 13.09 -15.25
N ASP A 18 18.10 11.87 -14.95
CA ASP A 18 16.81 11.39 -15.45
C ASP A 18 15.63 12.04 -14.71
N ILE A 19 15.66 12.03 -13.37
CA ILE A 19 14.58 12.57 -12.55
C ILE A 19 15.17 13.46 -11.47
N HIS A 20 14.65 14.69 -11.36
CA HIS A 20 14.92 15.61 -10.27
C HIS A 20 13.62 15.89 -9.52
N ALA A 21 13.64 15.67 -8.20
CA ALA A 21 12.43 15.76 -7.39
C ALA A 21 12.63 16.63 -6.15
N GLY A 22 11.55 17.27 -5.70
CA GLY A 22 11.54 18.05 -4.46
C GLY A 22 10.15 18.51 -4.05
N GLY A 23 10.05 19.27 -2.98
CA GLY A 23 8.82 19.94 -2.61
C GLY A 23 8.46 21.03 -3.62
N GLN A 24 7.17 21.34 -3.78
CA GLN A 24 6.74 22.40 -4.69
C GLN A 24 7.28 23.79 -4.34
N ASP A 25 7.69 24.00 -3.09
CA ASP A 25 8.36 25.23 -2.63
C ASP A 25 9.79 25.38 -3.14
N LEU A 26 10.41 24.30 -3.58
CA LEU A 26 11.74 24.32 -4.19
C LEU A 26 11.69 24.67 -5.68
N GLN A 27 10.54 24.59 -6.34
CA GLN A 27 10.41 24.91 -7.75
C GLN A 27 11.00 26.29 -8.05
N PHE A 28 10.65 27.28 -7.22
CA PHE A 28 11.21 28.61 -7.29
C PHE A 28 11.59 29.12 -5.89
N PRO A 29 12.81 29.67 -5.72
CA PRO A 29 13.84 29.91 -6.74
C PRO A 29 14.87 28.78 -6.90
N HIS A 30 14.82 27.70 -6.10
CA HIS A 30 15.91 26.73 -5.99
C HIS A 30 16.14 25.95 -7.29
N HIS A 31 15.16 25.22 -7.78
CA HIS A 31 15.29 24.38 -8.98
C HIS A 31 15.51 25.23 -10.24
N GLU A 32 14.86 26.39 -10.36
CA GLU A 32 15.11 27.30 -11.48
C GLU A 32 16.57 27.79 -11.49
N ASN A 33 17.17 28.05 -10.32
CA ASN A 33 18.58 28.42 -10.24
C ASN A 33 19.52 27.24 -10.52
N GLU A 34 19.14 26.01 -10.14
CA GLU A 34 19.91 24.80 -10.51
C GLU A 34 19.93 24.60 -12.02
N ILE A 35 18.78 24.79 -12.70
CA ILE A 35 18.68 24.76 -14.15
C ILE A 35 19.62 25.82 -14.76
N ALA A 36 19.47 27.08 -14.36
CA ALA A 36 20.25 28.17 -14.90
C ALA A 36 21.77 27.96 -14.74
N GLN A 37 22.20 27.48 -13.58
CA GLN A 37 23.62 27.24 -13.28
C GLN A 37 24.18 26.02 -14.02
N SER A 38 23.44 24.92 -14.04
CA SER A 38 23.88 23.67 -14.67
C SER A 38 23.91 23.78 -16.18
N GLU A 39 22.87 24.32 -16.79
CA GLU A 39 22.73 24.43 -18.24
C GLU A 39 23.71 25.52 -18.82
N ALA A 40 23.98 26.57 -18.07
CA ALA A 40 24.98 27.55 -18.49
C ALA A 40 26.40 26.95 -18.58
N VAL A 41 26.74 25.97 -17.76
CA VAL A 41 28.06 25.31 -17.76
C VAL A 41 28.11 24.16 -18.76
N THR A 42 27.05 23.32 -18.81
CA THR A 42 27.06 22.09 -19.60
C THR A 42 26.58 22.27 -21.02
N GLY A 43 25.71 23.25 -21.28
CA GLY A 43 24.98 23.41 -22.54
C GLY A 43 23.95 22.32 -22.81
N LYS A 44 23.56 21.57 -21.78
CA LYS A 44 22.63 20.43 -21.85
C LYS A 44 21.49 20.63 -20.86
N PRO A 45 20.29 20.05 -21.10
CA PRO A 45 19.22 20.01 -20.10
C PRO A 45 19.69 19.38 -18.80
N PHE A 46 19.42 20.03 -17.66
CA PHE A 46 19.87 19.57 -16.35
C PHE A 46 19.12 18.31 -15.92
N ALA A 47 17.79 18.26 -16.10
CA ALA A 47 16.99 17.10 -15.80
C ALA A 47 15.96 16.82 -16.93
N ARG A 48 15.67 15.53 -17.17
CA ARG A 48 14.65 15.11 -18.15
C ARG A 48 13.24 15.26 -17.63
N TYR A 49 13.06 14.89 -16.34
CA TYR A 49 11.77 14.92 -15.67
C TYR A 49 11.88 15.62 -14.31
N TRP A 50 10.87 16.42 -14.00
CA TRP A 50 10.75 17.15 -12.75
C TRP A 50 9.53 16.67 -11.98
N VAL A 51 9.71 16.32 -10.70
CA VAL A 51 8.63 15.84 -9.83
C VAL A 51 8.56 16.75 -8.61
N HIS A 52 7.44 17.46 -8.45
CA HIS A 52 7.23 18.35 -7.32
C HIS A 52 6.07 17.84 -6.45
N THR A 53 6.39 17.46 -5.20
CA THR A 53 5.39 17.00 -4.24
C THR A 53 4.74 18.17 -3.52
N ALA A 54 3.44 18.05 -3.27
CA ALA A 54 2.73 19.00 -2.42
C ALA A 54 3.12 18.86 -0.94
N PHE A 55 2.65 19.79 -0.11
CA PHE A 55 2.97 19.82 1.31
C PHE A 55 2.24 18.76 2.12
N LEU A 56 2.93 18.25 3.13
CA LEU A 56 2.29 17.52 4.22
C LEU A 56 1.80 18.53 5.26
N ARG A 57 0.53 18.39 5.65
CA ARG A 57 -0.10 19.16 6.72
C ARG A 57 -0.21 18.28 7.98
N VAL A 58 -0.39 18.91 9.10
CA VAL A 58 -0.66 18.24 10.38
C VAL A 58 -1.87 18.92 11.02
N ASN A 59 -2.99 18.18 11.11
CA ASN A 59 -4.27 18.70 11.59
C ASN A 59 -4.72 19.99 10.88
N GLY A 60 -4.52 20.04 9.55
CA GLY A 60 -4.89 21.17 8.69
C GLY A 60 -3.81 22.25 8.52
N ASP A 61 -2.83 22.33 9.42
CA ASP A 61 -1.76 23.32 9.38
C ASP A 61 -0.54 22.82 8.61
N ARG A 62 0.24 23.72 8.00
CA ARG A 62 1.49 23.35 7.35
C ARG A 62 2.45 22.74 8.38
N MET A 63 3.02 21.58 8.08
CA MET A 63 4.03 20.97 8.93
C MET A 63 5.33 21.79 8.87
N GLY A 64 5.86 22.18 10.01
CA GLY A 64 7.10 22.94 10.12
C GLY A 64 7.72 22.87 11.51
N LYS A 65 9.05 22.95 11.57
CA LYS A 65 9.75 23.00 12.86
C LYS A 65 9.43 24.27 13.63
N SER A 66 9.22 25.39 12.92
CA SER A 66 8.78 26.67 13.50
C SER A 66 7.39 26.62 14.10
N GLU A 67 6.53 25.76 13.54
CA GLU A 67 5.14 25.60 14.00
C GLU A 67 5.01 24.63 15.19
N GLY A 68 6.11 23.95 15.56
CA GLY A 68 6.10 22.98 16.65
C GLY A 68 5.30 21.70 16.40
N ASN A 69 4.81 21.48 15.17
CA ASN A 69 3.98 20.34 14.77
C ASN A 69 4.74 19.33 13.91
N PHE A 70 6.08 19.35 13.94
CA PHE A 70 6.91 18.47 13.15
C PHE A 70 6.91 17.04 13.69
N ILE A 71 6.59 16.07 12.82
CA ILE A 71 6.51 14.65 13.15
C ILE A 71 7.66 13.92 12.49
N PHE A 72 8.46 13.21 13.28
CA PHE A 72 9.51 12.34 12.76
C PHE A 72 8.92 10.99 12.35
N ILE A 73 9.40 10.44 11.23
CA ILE A 73 9.00 9.11 10.76
C ILE A 73 9.22 8.05 11.83
N ARG A 74 10.35 8.11 12.58
CA ARG A 74 10.63 7.18 13.68
C ARG A 74 9.59 7.20 14.80
N ASP A 75 8.94 8.35 15.02
CA ASP A 75 7.90 8.47 16.04
C ASP A 75 6.56 7.96 15.51
N ALA A 76 6.24 8.25 14.26
CA ALA A 76 5.09 7.65 13.59
C ALA A 76 5.17 6.10 13.54
N LEU A 77 6.37 5.54 13.34
CA LEU A 77 6.62 4.08 13.32
C LEU A 77 6.47 3.40 14.70
N LYS A 78 6.37 4.15 15.80
CA LYS A 78 6.04 3.59 17.12
C LYS A 78 4.55 3.28 17.28
N GLU A 79 3.70 3.97 16.50
CA GLU A 79 2.24 3.89 16.59
C GLU A 79 1.61 3.17 15.39
N TYR A 80 2.28 3.23 14.23
CA TYR A 80 1.75 2.73 12.95
C TYR A 80 2.78 1.84 12.26
N THR A 81 2.30 0.80 11.58
CA THR A 81 3.18 -0.05 10.75
C THR A 81 3.71 0.72 9.54
N PRO A 82 4.86 0.31 8.98
CA PRO A 82 5.41 0.93 7.76
C PRO A 82 4.41 0.93 6.60
N GLU A 83 3.63 -0.16 6.46
CA GLU A 83 2.61 -0.31 5.41
C GLU A 83 1.47 0.71 5.60
N THR A 84 1.06 0.97 6.85
CA THR A 84 0.03 1.97 7.16
C THR A 84 0.50 3.37 6.80
N ILE A 85 1.72 3.74 7.21
CA ILE A 85 2.30 5.05 6.88
C ILE A 85 2.45 5.19 5.37
N ARG A 86 2.93 4.16 4.70
CA ARG A 86 3.12 4.16 3.27
C ARG A 86 1.79 4.25 2.50
N HIS A 87 0.77 3.50 2.95
CA HIS A 87 -0.59 3.61 2.41
C HIS A 87 -1.14 5.03 2.57
N PHE A 88 -0.98 5.65 3.73
CA PHE A 88 -1.38 7.03 3.95
C PHE A 88 -0.70 7.99 2.97
N LEU A 89 0.63 7.90 2.81
CA LEU A 89 1.38 8.77 1.90
C LEU A 89 0.99 8.60 0.43
N LEU A 90 0.54 7.40 0.02
CA LEU A 90 0.11 7.09 -1.34
C LEU A 90 -1.40 7.28 -1.56
N SER A 91 -2.16 7.62 -0.52
CA SER A 91 -3.63 7.74 -0.59
C SER A 91 -4.12 8.94 -1.40
N ALA A 92 -3.26 9.92 -1.63
CA ALA A 92 -3.51 11.04 -2.54
C ALA A 92 -2.43 11.09 -3.62
N HIS A 93 -2.76 11.74 -4.73
CA HIS A 93 -1.77 12.04 -5.77
C HIS A 93 -0.69 12.96 -5.18
N TYR A 94 0.59 12.73 -5.49
CA TYR A 94 1.72 13.46 -4.91
C TYR A 94 1.68 14.99 -5.11
N ARG A 95 0.91 15.48 -6.11
CA ARG A 95 0.68 16.92 -6.34
C ARG A 95 -0.36 17.54 -5.40
N HIS A 96 -1.07 16.74 -4.60
CA HIS A 96 -2.09 17.23 -3.68
C HIS A 96 -1.58 17.18 -2.24
N PRO A 97 -1.92 18.18 -1.42
CA PRO A 97 -1.57 18.17 -0.01
C PRO A 97 -2.19 16.98 0.72
N LEU A 98 -1.42 16.37 1.61
CA LEU A 98 -1.89 15.35 2.55
C LEU A 98 -2.00 15.95 3.94
N ASP A 99 -3.03 15.54 4.69
CA ASP A 99 -3.20 15.95 6.06
C ASP A 99 -2.97 14.78 7.03
N TYR A 100 -1.84 14.85 7.74
CA TYR A 100 -1.48 13.88 8.77
C TYR A 100 -2.33 14.15 10.02
N ASN A 101 -3.31 13.33 10.23
CA ASN A 101 -4.16 13.36 11.41
C ASN A 101 -4.56 11.93 11.81
N GLN A 102 -5.07 11.78 13.02
CA GLN A 102 -5.44 10.46 13.56
C GLN A 102 -6.51 9.75 12.71
N HIS A 103 -7.45 10.51 12.14
CA HIS A 103 -8.52 9.93 11.30
C HIS A 103 -7.97 9.33 10.01
N SER A 104 -7.16 10.08 9.26
CA SER A 104 -6.56 9.61 7.99
C SER A 104 -5.64 8.38 8.18
N LEU A 105 -4.93 8.33 9.31
CA LEU A 105 -4.09 7.18 9.66
C LEU A 105 -4.91 5.96 10.09
N ALA A 106 -6.01 6.15 10.83
CA ALA A 106 -6.93 5.07 11.19
C ALA A 106 -7.62 4.47 9.95
N GLU A 107 -8.02 5.31 8.99
CA GLU A 107 -8.54 4.86 7.70
C GLU A 107 -7.51 4.04 6.92
N SER A 108 -6.26 4.52 6.86
CA SER A 108 -5.16 3.82 6.21
C SER A 108 -4.84 2.47 6.87
N ARG A 109 -4.83 2.42 8.22
CA ARG A 109 -4.67 1.17 8.99
C ARG A 109 -5.79 0.17 8.65
N SER A 110 -7.02 0.63 8.62
CA SER A 110 -8.19 -0.21 8.30
C SER A 110 -8.13 -0.75 6.87
N ALA A 111 -7.66 0.07 5.92
CA ALA A 111 -7.49 -0.33 4.53
C ALA A 111 -6.39 -1.39 4.38
N VAL A 112 -5.24 -1.19 5.02
CA VAL A 112 -4.14 -2.17 5.02
C VAL A 112 -4.57 -3.49 5.65
N ARG A 113 -5.25 -3.47 6.80
CA ARG A 113 -5.80 -4.68 7.44
C ARG A 113 -6.79 -5.42 6.52
N ARG A 114 -7.68 -4.69 5.83
CA ARG A 114 -8.61 -5.30 4.87
C ARG A 114 -7.89 -6.01 3.74
N LEU A 115 -6.80 -5.42 3.23
CA LEU A 115 -5.95 -6.02 2.21
C LEU A 115 -5.26 -7.29 2.75
N GLN A 116 -4.61 -7.21 3.90
CA GLN A 116 -3.91 -8.34 4.54
C GLN A 116 -4.87 -9.50 4.83
N ASN A 117 -6.06 -9.21 5.36
CA ASN A 117 -7.09 -10.22 5.61
C ASN A 117 -7.55 -10.90 4.32
N CYS A 118 -7.74 -10.15 3.24
CA CYS A 118 -8.08 -10.72 1.94
C CYS A 118 -7.00 -11.67 1.43
N ILE A 119 -5.74 -11.26 1.48
CA ILE A 119 -4.60 -12.09 1.06
C ILE A 119 -4.49 -13.35 1.93
N SER A 120 -4.62 -13.23 3.25
CA SER A 120 -4.63 -14.37 4.17
C SER A 120 -5.80 -15.33 3.92
N SER A 121 -6.98 -14.80 3.61
CA SER A 121 -8.14 -15.62 3.25
C SER A 121 -7.88 -16.41 1.97
N ILE A 122 -7.28 -15.81 0.94
CA ILE A 122 -6.92 -16.54 -0.29
C ILE A 122 -5.97 -17.70 0.04
N GLN A 123 -4.94 -17.46 0.87
CA GLN A 123 -3.99 -18.50 1.28
C GLN A 123 -4.65 -19.66 2.03
N GLN A 124 -5.65 -19.40 2.87
CA GLN A 124 -6.40 -20.45 3.59
C GLN A 124 -7.27 -21.30 2.67
N TYR A 125 -7.77 -20.73 1.58
CA TYR A 125 -8.59 -21.45 0.58
C TYR A 125 -7.74 -22.24 -0.44
N SER A 126 -6.50 -21.81 -0.67
CA SER A 126 -5.52 -22.57 -1.45
C SER A 126 -4.86 -23.58 -0.52
N SER A 127 -5.08 -24.89 -0.74
CA SER A 127 -4.71 -26.06 0.11
C SER A 127 -3.63 -25.83 1.19
N PRO A 128 -3.81 -26.38 2.41
CA PRO A 128 -2.88 -26.18 3.53
C PRO A 128 -1.45 -26.71 3.30
N ASP A 129 -1.20 -27.48 2.24
CA ASP A 129 0.10 -28.08 1.89
C ASP A 129 0.83 -27.38 0.71
N ALA A 130 0.24 -26.39 0.08
CA ALA A 130 0.92 -25.61 -0.95
C ALA A 130 1.63 -24.42 -0.32
N ASP A 131 2.89 -24.62 0.06
CA ASP A 131 3.83 -23.52 0.30
C ASP A 131 3.94 -22.74 -1.02
N PRO A 132 3.49 -21.47 -1.11
CA PRO A 132 3.59 -20.71 -2.34
C PRO A 132 5.08 -20.48 -2.60
N GLN A 133 5.68 -21.35 -3.42
CA GLN A 133 7.06 -21.15 -3.88
C GLN A 133 7.15 -19.75 -4.50
N PRO A 134 8.10 -18.92 -4.10
CA PRO A 134 8.32 -17.66 -4.78
C PRO A 134 8.62 -17.99 -6.23
N VAL A 135 7.75 -17.56 -7.13
CA VAL A 135 7.96 -17.71 -8.58
C VAL A 135 9.34 -17.14 -8.87
N SER A 136 10.26 -18.03 -9.27
CA SER A 136 11.64 -17.64 -9.55
C SER A 136 11.62 -16.50 -10.56
N SER A 137 12.38 -15.46 -10.28
CA SER A 137 12.46 -14.20 -11.03
C SER A 137 12.95 -14.35 -12.47
N THR A 138 13.07 -15.58 -12.99
CA THR A 138 13.61 -15.94 -14.29
C THR A 138 12.58 -16.27 -15.36
N GLN A 139 11.30 -16.45 -15.02
CA GLN A 139 10.28 -16.60 -16.05
C GLN A 139 9.80 -15.23 -16.53
N SER A 140 9.91 -14.98 -17.84
CA SER A 140 9.45 -13.69 -18.38
C SER A 140 7.95 -13.55 -18.18
N ARG A 141 7.50 -12.34 -17.83
CA ARG A 141 6.09 -11.97 -17.67
C ARG A 141 5.21 -12.46 -18.84
N ALA A 142 5.79 -12.54 -20.05
CA ALA A 142 5.11 -12.99 -21.27
C ALA A 142 4.88 -14.52 -21.30
N GLU A 143 5.73 -15.33 -20.65
CA GLU A 143 5.57 -16.77 -20.58
C GLU A 143 4.50 -17.18 -19.59
N LEU A 144 4.44 -16.54 -18.41
CA LEU A 144 3.40 -16.77 -17.42
C LEU A 144 1.99 -16.38 -17.93
N ILE A 145 1.90 -15.36 -18.78
CA ILE A 145 0.64 -14.97 -19.42
C ILE A 145 0.23 -15.98 -20.49
N ARG A 146 1.16 -16.49 -21.30
CA ARG A 146 0.88 -17.43 -22.41
C ARG A 146 0.49 -18.83 -21.94
N GLU A 147 1.06 -19.33 -20.85
CA GLU A 147 0.70 -20.63 -20.30
C GLU A 147 -0.69 -20.63 -19.64
N ASN A 148 -1.16 -19.49 -19.12
CA ASN A 148 -2.46 -19.36 -18.47
C ASN A 148 -3.59 -18.86 -19.39
N ASP A 149 -3.30 -18.37 -20.58
CA ASP A 149 -4.30 -17.79 -21.52
C ASP A 149 -5.31 -18.81 -22.08
N GLN A 150 -5.09 -20.12 -21.85
CA GLN A 150 -6.01 -21.19 -22.32
C GLN A 150 -6.98 -21.70 -21.25
N LEU A 151 -6.97 -21.18 -20.02
CA LEU A 151 -7.55 -21.96 -18.92
C LEU A 151 -8.75 -21.38 -18.18
N VAL A 152 -9.10 -20.11 -18.21
CA VAL A 152 -10.33 -19.70 -17.49
C VAL A 152 -10.94 -18.39 -18.00
N ASP A 153 -11.98 -18.50 -18.78
CA ASP A 153 -12.92 -17.41 -19.09
C ASP A 153 -13.87 -17.22 -17.90
N SER A 154 -13.37 -16.71 -16.80
CA SER A 154 -14.16 -16.48 -15.60
C SER A 154 -14.21 -15.01 -15.22
N THR A 155 -15.30 -14.62 -14.57
CA THR A 155 -15.49 -13.24 -14.09
C THR A 155 -14.43 -12.80 -13.07
N LEU A 156 -13.72 -13.72 -12.40
CA LEU A 156 -12.62 -13.36 -11.48
C LEU A 156 -11.31 -13.12 -12.23
N THR A 157 -11.01 -13.92 -13.25
CA THR A 157 -9.88 -13.70 -14.14
C THR A 157 -10.00 -12.33 -14.84
N GLU A 158 -11.17 -11.99 -15.33
CA GLU A 158 -11.46 -10.67 -15.90
C GLU A 158 -11.23 -9.55 -14.86
N ALA A 159 -11.67 -9.73 -13.62
CA ALA A 159 -11.46 -8.77 -12.55
C ALA A 159 -9.98 -8.56 -12.21
N VAL A 160 -9.18 -9.64 -12.21
CA VAL A 160 -7.73 -9.56 -12.02
C VAL A 160 -7.07 -8.79 -13.18
N ASN A 161 -7.43 -9.09 -14.42
CA ASN A 161 -6.91 -8.41 -15.59
C ASN A 161 -7.31 -6.94 -15.61
N GLN A 162 -8.56 -6.63 -15.26
CA GLN A 162 -9.05 -5.26 -15.14
C GLN A 162 -8.30 -4.49 -14.06
N MET A 163 -8.03 -5.11 -12.92
CA MET A 163 -7.22 -4.49 -11.85
C MET A 163 -5.81 -4.16 -12.35
N ARG A 164 -5.13 -5.11 -13.00
CA ARG A 164 -3.77 -4.90 -13.54
C ARG A 164 -3.74 -3.76 -14.56
N THR A 165 -4.64 -3.78 -15.52
CA THR A 165 -4.73 -2.73 -16.55
C THR A 165 -5.03 -1.36 -15.94
N SER A 166 -5.95 -1.29 -14.98
CA SER A 166 -6.30 -0.04 -14.30
C SER A 166 -5.17 0.47 -13.43
N PHE A 167 -4.42 -0.44 -12.76
CA PHE A 167 -3.24 -0.10 -11.98
C PHE A 167 -2.13 0.47 -12.87
N GLU A 168 -1.77 -0.23 -13.94
CA GLU A 168 -0.74 0.22 -14.89
C GLU A 168 -1.11 1.59 -15.48
N ARG A 169 -2.34 1.74 -15.96
CA ARG A 169 -2.83 3.02 -16.50
C ARG A 169 -2.75 4.16 -15.50
N ALA A 170 -3.09 3.90 -14.23
CA ALA A 170 -3.01 4.92 -13.17
C ALA A 170 -1.55 5.29 -12.86
N MET A 171 -0.64 4.32 -12.85
CA MET A 171 0.78 4.59 -12.62
C MET A 171 1.44 5.30 -13.81
N ASP A 172 1.02 5.02 -15.04
CA ASP A 172 1.47 5.70 -16.25
C ASP A 172 0.91 7.14 -16.35
N ASP A 173 -0.21 7.41 -15.68
CA ASP A 173 -0.81 8.75 -15.57
C ASP A 173 -0.21 9.51 -14.39
N ASP A 174 1.04 9.94 -14.54
CA ASP A 174 1.78 10.79 -13.58
C ASP A 174 1.82 10.21 -12.17
N PHE A 175 2.03 8.89 -12.05
CA PHE A 175 2.08 8.17 -10.77
C PHE A 175 0.84 8.39 -9.89
N ASN A 176 -0.34 8.27 -10.45
CA ASN A 176 -1.61 8.40 -9.74
C ASN A 176 -1.87 7.21 -8.81
N THR A 177 -1.12 7.18 -7.70
CA THR A 177 -1.17 6.10 -6.72
C THR A 177 -2.54 5.95 -6.06
N ALA A 178 -3.29 7.04 -5.90
CA ALA A 178 -4.64 6.99 -5.36
C ALA A 178 -5.57 6.16 -6.26
N SER A 179 -5.54 6.39 -7.57
CA SER A 179 -6.32 5.61 -8.55
C SER A 179 -5.80 4.17 -8.65
N ALA A 180 -4.48 3.96 -8.60
CA ALA A 180 -3.86 2.63 -8.59
C ALA A 180 -4.33 1.80 -7.40
N MET A 181 -4.34 2.37 -6.18
CA MET A 181 -4.89 1.71 -4.99
C MET A 181 -6.39 1.46 -5.11
N GLY A 182 -7.14 2.37 -5.73
CA GLY A 182 -8.56 2.19 -6.02
C GLY A 182 -8.83 0.91 -6.83
N ALA A 183 -8.00 0.62 -7.84
CA ALA A 183 -8.08 -0.61 -8.63
C ALA A 183 -7.82 -1.85 -7.75
N VAL A 184 -6.79 -1.82 -6.90
CA VAL A 184 -6.48 -2.91 -5.95
C VAL A 184 -7.66 -3.18 -5.01
N TYR A 185 -8.21 -2.14 -4.37
CA TYR A 185 -9.33 -2.30 -3.43
C TYR A 185 -10.64 -2.71 -4.11
N THR A 186 -10.82 -2.42 -5.38
CA THR A 186 -11.95 -2.93 -6.17
C THR A 186 -11.87 -4.46 -6.28
N LEU A 187 -10.69 -5.00 -6.61
CA LEU A 187 -10.48 -6.46 -6.64
C LEU A 187 -10.63 -7.09 -5.26
N VAL A 188 -10.07 -6.49 -4.20
CA VAL A 188 -10.25 -6.93 -2.81
C VAL A 188 -11.74 -7.02 -2.43
N GLY A 189 -12.54 -6.03 -2.82
CA GLY A 189 -13.98 -6.04 -2.58
C GLY A 189 -14.72 -7.15 -3.31
N GLN A 190 -14.31 -7.48 -4.54
CA GLN A 190 -14.88 -8.57 -5.32
C GLN A 190 -14.51 -9.95 -4.74
N LEU A 191 -13.24 -10.14 -4.35
CA LEU A 191 -12.74 -11.34 -3.70
C LEU A 191 -13.47 -11.62 -2.38
N ASN A 192 -13.55 -10.63 -1.50
CA ASN A 192 -14.21 -10.77 -0.21
C ASN A 192 -15.69 -11.19 -0.37
N ARG A 193 -16.40 -10.60 -1.34
CA ARG A 193 -17.80 -11.02 -1.63
C ARG A 193 -17.88 -12.48 -2.06
N ARG A 194 -16.97 -12.95 -2.90
CA ARG A 194 -16.99 -14.35 -3.39
C ARG A 194 -16.56 -15.35 -2.33
N LEU A 195 -15.59 -14.99 -1.48
CA LEU A 195 -15.13 -15.86 -0.40
C LEU A 195 -16.16 -15.98 0.74
N GLN A 196 -16.98 -14.94 0.99
CA GLN A 196 -17.95 -14.91 2.07
C GLN A 196 -19.34 -15.52 1.71
N HIS A 197 -19.72 -15.54 0.43
CA HIS A 197 -21.05 -16.01 0.01
C HIS A 197 -21.05 -17.48 -0.38
N SER A 198 -21.52 -18.32 0.54
CA SER A 198 -21.54 -19.80 0.39
C SER A 198 -22.76 -20.36 -0.38
N GLY A 199 -23.52 -19.59 -1.16
CA GLY A 199 -24.76 -20.14 -1.71
C GLY A 199 -25.25 -19.64 -3.06
N GLN A 200 -24.80 -18.52 -3.57
CA GLN A 200 -25.34 -17.92 -4.81
C GLN A 200 -24.28 -17.53 -5.87
N VAL A 201 -23.01 -17.61 -5.55
CA VAL A 201 -21.92 -17.30 -6.48
C VAL A 201 -21.01 -18.52 -6.55
N GLU A 202 -20.63 -18.92 -7.74
CA GLU A 202 -19.68 -20.00 -7.97
C GLU A 202 -18.36 -19.71 -7.21
N ARG A 203 -17.91 -20.70 -6.44
CA ARG A 203 -16.65 -20.55 -5.66
C ARG A 203 -15.49 -20.41 -6.60
N PRO A 204 -14.54 -19.48 -6.32
CA PRO A 204 -13.34 -19.38 -7.11
C PRO A 204 -12.55 -20.69 -7.13
N THR A 205 -11.99 -21.04 -8.27
CA THR A 205 -11.08 -22.17 -8.41
C THR A 205 -9.71 -21.84 -7.77
N GLU A 206 -8.90 -22.86 -7.48
CA GLU A 206 -7.54 -22.66 -6.96
C GLU A 206 -6.68 -21.85 -7.94
N VAL A 207 -6.83 -22.05 -9.23
CA VAL A 207 -6.12 -21.30 -10.28
C VAL A 207 -6.49 -19.82 -10.24
N GLU A 208 -7.76 -19.48 -10.14
CA GLU A 208 -8.24 -18.10 -10.04
C GLU A 208 -7.74 -17.41 -8.76
N LEU A 209 -7.74 -18.13 -7.64
CA LEU A 209 -7.23 -17.63 -6.37
C LEU A 209 -5.71 -17.41 -6.44
N GLY A 210 -4.98 -18.31 -7.10
CA GLY A 210 -3.54 -18.16 -7.34
C GLY A 210 -3.22 -16.92 -8.18
N LEU A 211 -3.98 -16.67 -9.27
CA LEU A 211 -3.84 -15.46 -10.09
C LEU A 211 -4.15 -14.18 -9.30
N ALA A 212 -5.21 -14.20 -8.51
CA ALA A 212 -5.58 -13.05 -7.67
C ALA A 212 -4.54 -12.78 -6.58
N TYR A 213 -4.02 -13.83 -5.92
CA TYR A 213 -2.95 -13.72 -4.94
C TYR A 213 -1.70 -13.08 -5.54
N GLN A 214 -1.21 -13.61 -6.66
CA GLN A 214 -0.04 -13.09 -7.34
C GLN A 214 -0.23 -11.62 -7.77
N ALA A 215 -1.40 -11.30 -8.35
CA ALA A 215 -1.68 -9.95 -8.79
C ALA A 215 -1.71 -8.96 -7.62
N LEU A 216 -2.38 -9.29 -6.51
CA LEU A 216 -2.44 -8.45 -5.31
C LEU A 216 -1.07 -8.28 -4.67
N THR A 217 -0.34 -9.37 -4.43
CA THR A 217 0.96 -9.30 -3.75
C THR A 217 1.97 -8.52 -4.58
N THR A 218 2.05 -8.75 -5.89
CA THR A 218 2.97 -8.02 -6.78
C THR A 218 2.67 -6.52 -6.81
N THR A 219 1.42 -6.12 -7.02
CA THR A 219 1.04 -4.70 -7.05
C THR A 219 1.25 -4.02 -5.70
N CYS A 220 0.90 -4.70 -4.62
CA CYS A 220 1.07 -4.16 -3.27
C CYS A 220 2.54 -4.08 -2.84
N GLN A 221 3.40 -4.97 -3.32
CA GLN A 221 4.85 -4.88 -3.15
C GLN A 221 5.46 -3.69 -3.91
N ILE A 222 5.02 -3.43 -5.15
CA ILE A 222 5.42 -2.23 -5.91
C ILE A 222 5.11 -0.96 -5.11
N LEU A 223 3.93 -0.88 -4.51
CA LEU A 223 3.53 0.24 -3.65
C LEU A 223 4.18 0.19 -2.25
N GLY A 224 4.72 -0.95 -1.83
CA GLY A 224 5.30 -1.19 -0.51
C GLY A 224 4.26 -1.14 0.62
N ILE A 225 3.00 -1.49 0.33
CA ILE A 225 1.90 -1.57 1.30
C ILE A 225 1.60 -3.00 1.75
N TYR A 226 2.41 -3.96 1.33
CA TYR A 226 2.37 -5.35 1.73
C TYR A 226 3.78 -5.92 1.86
N SER A 227 4.04 -6.60 2.97
CA SER A 227 5.24 -7.38 3.21
C SER A 227 4.86 -8.81 3.57
N HIS A 228 5.65 -9.80 3.14
CA HIS A 228 5.51 -11.18 3.58
C HIS A 228 5.90 -11.35 5.05
N ASP A 229 6.81 -10.51 5.55
CA ASP A 229 7.12 -10.46 6.97
C ASP A 229 5.92 -9.84 7.71
N LYS A 230 5.28 -10.62 8.58
CA LYS A 230 4.18 -10.13 9.39
C LYS A 230 4.72 -9.04 10.34
N THR A 231 4.53 -7.78 9.97
CA THR A 231 4.62 -6.70 10.94
C THR A 231 3.40 -6.82 11.84
N VAL A 232 3.62 -7.31 13.06
CA VAL A 232 2.55 -7.45 14.06
C VAL A 232 2.15 -6.05 14.49
N ASP A 233 0.93 -5.65 14.18
CA ASP A 233 0.36 -4.39 14.70
C ASP A 233 0.25 -4.52 16.23
N SER A 234 0.62 -3.47 16.96
CA SER A 234 0.56 -3.46 18.43
C SER A 234 -0.84 -3.82 18.96
N ASP A 235 -1.88 -3.50 18.22
CA ASP A 235 -3.24 -3.86 18.57
C ASP A 235 -3.51 -5.36 18.40
N ASP A 236 -2.86 -6.05 17.47
CA ASP A 236 -3.00 -7.49 17.28
C ASP A 236 -2.37 -8.28 18.42
N LEU A 237 -1.35 -7.73 19.09
CA LEU A 237 -0.76 -8.33 20.30
C LEU A 237 -1.73 -8.37 21.48
N LEU A 238 -2.74 -7.51 21.52
CA LEU A 238 -3.74 -7.46 22.58
C LEU A 238 -5.00 -8.27 22.25
N VAL A 239 -5.29 -8.53 20.99
CA VAL A 239 -6.52 -9.22 20.58
C VAL A 239 -6.56 -10.64 21.13
N GLU A 240 -5.50 -11.41 20.97
CA GLU A 240 -5.46 -12.80 21.47
C GLU A 240 -5.54 -12.89 23.00
N PRO A 241 -4.77 -12.12 23.80
CA PRO A 241 -4.94 -12.09 25.25
C PRO A 241 -6.33 -11.63 25.70
N LEU A 242 -6.94 -10.63 25.03
CA LEU A 242 -8.29 -10.16 25.34
C LEU A 242 -9.35 -11.21 25.01
N MET A 243 -9.23 -11.89 23.86
CA MET A 243 -10.15 -12.98 23.49
C MET A 243 -10.04 -14.15 24.46
N ASN A 244 -8.84 -14.51 24.87
CA ASN A 244 -8.63 -15.55 25.89
C ASN A 244 -9.27 -15.16 27.23
N LEU A 245 -9.08 -13.92 27.68
CA LEU A 245 -9.71 -13.42 28.89
C LEU A 245 -11.25 -13.45 28.80
N ILE A 246 -11.82 -13.03 27.67
CA ILE A 246 -13.27 -13.06 27.44
C ILE A 246 -13.81 -14.50 27.47
N LEU A 247 -13.08 -15.45 26.85
CA LEU A 247 -13.45 -16.87 26.85
C LEU A 247 -13.36 -17.48 28.26
N GLU A 248 -12.31 -17.14 29.03
CA GLU A 248 -12.19 -17.57 30.44
C GLU A 248 -13.31 -17.01 31.32
N LEU A 249 -13.64 -15.72 31.18
CA LEU A 249 -14.74 -15.10 31.91
C LEU A 249 -16.09 -15.80 31.59
N ARG A 250 -16.34 -16.07 30.31
CA ARG A 250 -17.54 -16.79 29.89
C ARG A 250 -17.58 -18.20 30.45
N GLN A 251 -16.46 -18.93 30.42
CA GLN A 251 -16.37 -20.28 30.96
C GLN A 251 -16.57 -20.28 32.48
N SER A 252 -16.01 -19.33 33.19
CA SER A 252 -16.21 -19.14 34.65
C SER A 252 -17.68 -18.82 34.99
N ALA A 253 -18.35 -17.96 34.22
CA ALA A 253 -19.78 -17.69 34.39
C ALA A 253 -20.62 -18.96 34.20
N ARG A 254 -20.32 -19.78 33.17
CA ARG A 254 -21.01 -21.08 32.92
C ARG A 254 -20.80 -22.07 34.07
N GLN A 255 -19.61 -22.16 34.62
CA GLN A 255 -19.32 -23.05 35.76
C GLN A 255 -20.09 -22.65 37.02
N ARG A 256 -20.31 -21.34 37.24
CA ARG A 256 -21.11 -20.79 38.34
C ARG A 256 -22.61 -20.81 38.03
N ARG A 257 -23.05 -21.34 36.87
CA ARG A 257 -24.42 -21.35 36.36
C ARG A 257 -25.03 -19.98 36.19
N ASP A 258 -24.21 -18.96 36.02
CA ASP A 258 -24.61 -17.58 35.69
C ASP A 258 -24.80 -17.48 34.17
N TRP A 259 -25.95 -17.94 33.73
CA TRP A 259 -26.28 -18.00 32.29
C TRP A 259 -26.49 -16.61 31.70
N GLU A 260 -26.99 -15.67 32.49
CA GLU A 260 -27.21 -14.29 32.03
C GLU A 260 -25.88 -13.61 31.63
N THR A 261 -24.89 -13.64 32.51
CA THR A 261 -23.56 -13.11 32.21
C THR A 261 -22.87 -13.86 31.05
N ALA A 262 -23.03 -15.18 30.99
CA ALA A 262 -22.42 -15.97 29.90
C ALA A 262 -23.05 -15.66 28.53
N ASP A 263 -24.33 -15.30 28.46
CA ASP A 263 -25.00 -14.92 27.21
C ASP A 263 -24.74 -13.45 26.84
N GLN A 264 -24.60 -12.54 27.81
CA GLN A 264 -24.15 -11.16 27.57
C GLN A 264 -22.75 -11.10 26.94
N ILE A 265 -21.83 -11.98 27.37
CA ILE A 265 -20.48 -12.08 26.79
C ILE A 265 -20.51 -12.67 25.37
N ARG A 266 -21.54 -13.40 24.98
CA ARG A 266 -21.69 -13.99 23.64
C ARG A 266 -22.17 -12.97 22.60
N ASN A 267 -23.01 -12.04 22.99
CA ASN A 267 -23.63 -11.03 22.12
C ASN A 267 -22.76 -9.79 21.97
#